data_3b13cf6d9c729120232cf95c4e2f8474
#
_entry.id   3b13cf6d9c729120232cf95c4e2f8474
#
_cell.length_a   1.000
_cell.length_b   1.000
_cell.length_c   1.000
_cell.angle_alpha   90.00
_cell.angle_beta   90.00
_cell.angle_gamma   90.00
#
_symmetry.space_group_name_H-M   'P 1'
#
loop_
_entity.id
_entity.type
_entity.pdbx_description
1 polymer ?
#
loop_
_entity_poly.entity_id
_entity_poly.type
_entity_poly.pdbx_seq_one_letter_code
_entity_poly.pdbx_strand_id
1 'polypeptide(L)'
;DYEGNTGKTIVQTFAKRHLDYEATPGSLVSQHGPFCWGKTAAQAVYNAKVLEVVAEEDYHTLMLTRADSHVPQYLLDKHYYRKHGQGAYYGQNNAQSQTHAKRK
;
A
#
# COMPACT_ATOMS: atom_id res chain seq x y z
N ASP A 1 -10.75 -27.38 0.29
CA ASP A 1 -9.62 -26.55 0.74
C ASP A 1 -9.91 -25.07 0.42
N TYR A 2 -10.84 -24.49 1.16
CA TYR A 2 -11.31 -23.11 0.94
C TYR A 2 -10.19 -22.09 1.25
N GLU A 3 -9.55 -22.23 2.40
CA GLU A 3 -8.49 -21.30 2.85
C GLU A 3 -7.26 -21.35 1.93
N GLY A 4 -6.84 -22.55 1.58
CA GLY A 4 -5.73 -22.74 0.64
C GLY A 4 -6.04 -22.18 -0.75
N ASN A 5 -7.24 -22.32 -1.24
CA ASN A 5 -7.66 -21.77 -2.54
C ASN A 5 -7.77 -20.25 -2.50
N THR A 6 -8.24 -19.66 -1.41
CA THR A 6 -8.26 -18.20 -1.24
C THR A 6 -6.85 -17.62 -1.31
N GLY A 7 -5.91 -18.20 -0.57
CA GLY A 7 -4.50 -17.77 -0.61
C GLY A 7 -3.88 -17.89 -2.01
N LYS A 8 -4.10 -19.02 -2.70
CA LYS A 8 -3.65 -19.22 -4.08
C LYS A 8 -4.23 -18.19 -5.04
N THR A 9 -5.51 -17.86 -4.90
CA THR A 9 -6.18 -16.85 -5.74
C THR A 9 -5.56 -15.47 -5.57
N ILE A 10 -5.24 -15.06 -4.34
CA ILE A 10 -4.55 -13.79 -4.08
C ILE A 10 -3.19 -13.77 -4.79
N VAL A 11 -2.35 -14.79 -4.56
CA VAL A 11 -1.02 -14.89 -5.16
C VAL A 11 -1.08 -14.88 -6.69
N GLN A 12 -1.97 -15.66 -7.27
CA GLN A 12 -2.15 -15.72 -8.73
C GLN A 12 -2.64 -14.39 -9.31
N THR A 13 -3.51 -13.68 -8.59
CA THR A 13 -4.01 -12.37 -9.01
C THR A 13 -2.88 -11.34 -9.03
N PHE A 14 -2.05 -11.31 -8.01
CA PHE A 14 -0.88 -10.43 -7.95
C PHE A 14 0.11 -10.73 -9.09
N ALA A 15 0.42 -11.99 -9.32
CA ALA A 15 1.29 -12.41 -10.43
C ALA A 15 0.70 -12.02 -11.80
N LYS A 16 -0.58 -12.32 -12.05
CA LYS A 16 -1.26 -12.02 -13.32
C LYS A 16 -1.35 -10.52 -13.59
N ARG A 17 -1.52 -9.71 -12.56
CA ARG A 17 -1.64 -8.25 -12.68
C ARG A 17 -0.31 -7.53 -12.54
N HIS A 18 0.80 -8.26 -12.38
CA HIS A 18 2.15 -7.71 -12.15
C HIS A 18 2.21 -6.73 -10.97
N LEU A 19 1.48 -7.04 -9.89
CA LEU A 19 1.45 -6.22 -8.69
C LEU A 19 2.60 -6.61 -7.75
N ASP A 20 3.28 -5.59 -7.25
CA ASP A 20 4.27 -5.75 -6.18
C ASP A 20 3.54 -5.83 -4.83
N TYR A 21 3.70 -6.94 -4.13
CA TYR A 21 3.06 -7.18 -2.84
C TYR A 21 3.63 -6.31 -1.70
N GLU A 22 4.85 -5.78 -1.83
CA GLU A 22 5.40 -4.82 -0.86
C GLU A 22 4.82 -3.42 -1.06
N ALA A 23 4.61 -3.03 -2.31
CA ALA A 23 3.99 -1.75 -2.66
C ALA A 23 2.46 -1.75 -2.51
N THR A 24 1.83 -2.93 -2.60
CA THR A 24 0.39 -3.12 -2.46
C THR A 24 0.12 -4.13 -1.33
N PRO A 25 0.21 -3.73 -0.05
CA PRO A 25 0.23 -4.65 1.09
C PRO A 25 -1.16 -5.11 1.53
N GLY A 26 -2.09 -5.29 0.61
CA GLY A 26 -3.43 -5.78 0.91
C GLY A 26 -4.23 -6.16 -0.33
N SER A 27 -5.34 -6.87 -0.11
CA SER A 27 -6.27 -7.31 -1.14
C SER A 27 -7.68 -7.43 -0.58
N LEU A 28 -8.67 -7.06 -1.36
CA LEU A 28 -10.06 -7.38 -1.08
C LEU A 28 -10.44 -8.67 -1.79
N VAL A 29 -11.00 -9.60 -1.07
CA VAL A 29 -11.52 -10.86 -1.61
C VAL A 29 -13.03 -10.83 -1.57
N SER A 30 -13.66 -10.99 -2.73
CA SER A 30 -15.11 -10.97 -2.88
C SER A 30 -15.77 -11.96 -1.91
N GLN A 31 -16.84 -11.52 -1.24
CA GLN A 31 -17.63 -12.28 -0.28
C GLN A 31 -16.83 -12.79 0.95
N HIS A 32 -15.60 -12.31 1.13
CA HIS A 32 -14.76 -12.69 2.27
C HIS A 32 -14.34 -11.47 3.09
N GLY A 33 -13.72 -10.46 2.46
CA GLY A 33 -13.23 -9.26 3.13
C GLY A 33 -11.77 -8.95 2.80
N PRO A 34 -11.13 -8.08 3.62
CA PRO A 34 -9.77 -7.67 3.41
C PRO A 34 -8.74 -8.70 3.89
N PHE A 35 -7.67 -8.84 3.14
CA PHE A 35 -6.42 -9.47 3.55
C PHE A 35 -5.32 -8.42 3.53
N CYS A 36 -4.58 -8.28 4.62
CA CYS A 36 -3.48 -7.35 4.73
C CYS A 36 -2.25 -8.06 5.30
N TRP A 37 -1.09 -7.60 4.88
CA TRP A 37 0.19 -8.14 5.32
C TRP A 37 1.22 -7.04 5.54
N GLY A 38 2.37 -7.41 6.10
CA GLY A 38 3.49 -6.53 6.35
C GLY A 38 4.67 -7.32 6.90
N LYS A 39 5.83 -6.68 7.01
CA LYS A 39 7.06 -7.32 7.54
C LYS A 39 6.93 -7.68 9.04
N THR A 40 6.01 -7.05 9.75
CA THR A 40 5.68 -7.33 11.15
C THR A 40 4.17 -7.34 11.35
N ALA A 41 3.70 -7.95 12.44
CA ALA A 41 2.29 -7.91 12.80
C ALA A 41 1.76 -6.46 12.97
N ALA A 42 2.54 -5.58 13.59
CA ALA A 42 2.18 -4.17 13.74
C ALA A 42 2.02 -3.47 12.39
N GLN A 43 2.88 -3.76 11.42
CA GLN A 43 2.76 -3.22 10.08
C GLN A 43 1.55 -3.79 9.32
N ALA A 44 1.23 -5.07 9.48
CA ALA A 44 0.04 -5.66 8.89
C ALA A 44 -1.25 -4.99 9.43
N VAL A 45 -1.33 -4.74 10.74
CA VAL A 45 -2.44 -4.02 11.37
C VAL A 45 -2.52 -2.57 10.87
N TYR A 46 -1.39 -1.88 10.75
CA TYR A 46 -1.34 -0.54 10.17
C TYR A 46 -1.86 -0.53 8.73
N ASN A 47 -1.41 -1.47 7.90
CA ASN A 47 -1.86 -1.59 6.51
C ASN A 47 -3.37 -1.91 6.43
N ALA A 48 -3.91 -2.72 7.32
CA ALA A 48 -5.34 -2.98 7.42
C ALA A 48 -6.13 -1.70 7.71
N LYS A 49 -5.65 -0.86 8.65
CA LYS A 49 -6.30 0.42 8.93
C LYS A 49 -6.22 1.39 7.75
N VAL A 50 -5.10 1.43 7.06
CA VAL A 50 -4.95 2.25 5.84
C VAL A 50 -5.90 1.76 4.74
N LEU A 51 -6.00 0.44 4.52
CA LEU A 51 -6.92 -0.12 3.53
C LEU A 51 -8.37 0.26 3.81
N GLU A 52 -8.80 0.22 5.07
CA GLU A 52 -10.15 0.63 5.49
C GLU A 52 -10.44 2.08 5.12
N VAL A 53 -9.53 3.00 5.47
CA VAL A 53 -9.68 4.44 5.18
C VAL A 53 -9.71 4.70 3.69
N VAL A 54 -8.79 4.09 2.93
CA VAL A 54 -8.72 4.28 1.47
C VAL A 54 -9.97 3.71 0.78
N ALA A 55 -10.49 2.58 1.23
CA ALA A 55 -11.72 2.01 0.69
C ALA A 55 -12.94 2.92 0.94
N GLU A 56 -13.03 3.56 2.12
CA GLU A 56 -14.06 4.54 2.43
C GLU A 56 -13.94 5.80 1.55
N GLU A 57 -12.74 6.31 1.36
CA GLU A 57 -12.48 7.46 0.48
C GLU A 57 -12.83 7.16 -0.98
N ASP A 58 -12.49 5.96 -1.46
CA ASP A 58 -12.81 5.51 -2.82
C ASP A 58 -14.32 5.36 -3.01
N TYR A 59 -15.01 4.78 -2.05
CA TYR A 59 -16.47 4.70 -2.05
C TYR A 59 -17.12 6.09 -2.18
N HIS A 60 -16.69 7.06 -1.37
CA HIS A 60 -17.20 8.44 -1.46
C HIS A 60 -16.86 9.07 -2.82
N THR A 61 -15.67 8.86 -3.34
CA THR A 61 -15.26 9.36 -4.66
C THR A 61 -16.16 8.82 -5.75
N LEU A 62 -16.42 7.52 -5.78
CA LEU A 62 -17.31 6.89 -6.76
C LEU A 62 -18.76 7.41 -6.65
N MET A 63 -19.23 7.67 -5.44
CA MET A 63 -20.56 8.26 -5.23
C MET A 63 -20.67 9.68 -5.76
N LEU A 64 -19.59 10.47 -5.67
CA LEU A 64 -19.57 11.86 -6.14
C LEU A 64 -19.38 11.97 -7.65
N THR A 65 -18.45 11.21 -8.21
CA THR A 65 -18.05 11.36 -9.62
C THR A 65 -18.79 10.41 -10.54
N ARG A 66 -19.24 9.27 -10.04
CA ARG A 66 -19.80 8.14 -10.81
C ARG A 66 -18.90 7.67 -11.97
N ALA A 67 -17.63 8.01 -11.90
CA ALA A 67 -16.62 7.71 -12.90
C ALA A 67 -15.49 6.92 -12.27
N ASP A 68 -15.05 5.89 -12.96
CA ASP A 68 -13.82 5.17 -12.63
C ASP A 68 -12.64 6.07 -13.03
N SER A 69 -11.96 6.62 -12.04
CA SER A 69 -10.78 7.45 -12.29
C SER A 69 -9.55 6.80 -11.67
N HIS A 70 -8.62 6.41 -12.55
CA HIS A 70 -7.34 5.86 -12.13
C HIS A 70 -6.27 6.94 -12.01
N VAL A 71 -5.49 6.86 -10.94
CA VAL A 71 -4.30 7.71 -10.80
C VAL A 71 -3.28 7.30 -11.87
N PRO A 72 -2.74 8.24 -12.67
CA PRO A 72 -1.73 7.91 -13.67
C PRO A 72 -0.49 7.25 -13.03
N GLN A 73 0.10 6.26 -13.72
CA GLN A 73 1.22 5.48 -13.20
C GLN A 73 2.40 6.35 -12.74
N TYR A 74 2.76 7.39 -13.53
CA TYR A 74 3.86 8.30 -13.16
C TYR A 74 3.64 8.99 -11.81
N LEU A 75 2.38 9.24 -11.44
CA LEU A 75 2.03 9.89 -10.17
C LEU A 75 2.07 8.88 -9.02
N LEU A 76 1.62 7.65 -9.25
CA LEU A 76 1.79 6.55 -8.29
C LEU A 76 3.27 6.32 -7.99
N ASP A 77 4.10 6.22 -9.03
CA ASP A 77 5.55 6.04 -8.91
C ASP A 77 6.19 7.19 -8.12
N LYS A 78 5.84 8.42 -8.44
CA LYS A 78 6.32 9.60 -7.72
C LYS A 78 5.96 9.56 -6.23
N HIS A 79 4.73 9.18 -5.90
CA HIS A 79 4.26 9.09 -4.51
C HIS A 79 4.91 7.92 -3.77
N TYR A 80 5.17 6.81 -4.44
CA TYR A 80 5.85 5.65 -3.87
C TYR A 80 7.32 5.95 -3.62
N TYR A 81 8.07 6.37 -4.65
CA TYR A 81 9.52 6.53 -4.55
C TYR A 81 9.97 7.70 -3.67
N ARG A 82 9.13 8.73 -3.45
CA ARG A 82 9.47 9.77 -2.46
C ARG A 82 9.55 9.23 -1.02
N LYS A 83 8.93 8.08 -0.73
CA LYS A 83 8.91 7.44 0.59
C LYS A 83 9.83 6.22 0.66
N HIS A 84 10.08 5.57 -0.47
CA HIS A 84 10.75 4.28 -0.55
C HIS A 84 11.94 4.33 -1.52
N GLY A 85 12.99 3.57 -1.24
CA GLY A 85 14.19 3.47 -2.08
C GLY A 85 15.28 4.46 -1.71
N GLN A 86 16.37 4.46 -2.51
CA GLN A 86 17.58 5.23 -2.24
C GLN A 86 17.37 6.76 -2.30
N GLY A 87 16.40 7.23 -3.08
CA GLY A 87 16.07 8.65 -3.24
C GLY A 87 14.94 9.14 -2.33
N ALA A 88 14.51 8.36 -1.35
CA ALA A 88 13.41 8.73 -0.47
C ALA A 88 13.74 9.98 0.37
N TYR A 89 12.84 10.95 0.36
CA TYR A 89 13.01 12.24 1.07
C TYR A 89 11.81 12.62 1.93
N TYR A 90 10.70 11.88 1.85
CA TYR A 90 9.46 12.17 2.57
C TYR A 90 9.13 11.07 3.58
N GLY A 91 8.76 11.46 4.81
CA GLY A 91 8.39 10.52 5.87
C GLY A 91 9.57 9.73 6.46
N GLN A 92 10.82 10.15 6.18
CA GLN A 92 12.00 9.54 6.79
C GLN A 92 12.17 10.07 8.22
N ASN A 93 12.36 9.18 9.19
CA ASN A 93 12.70 9.60 10.55
C ASN A 93 14.07 10.31 10.53
N ASN A 94 14.11 11.59 10.87
CA ASN A 94 15.30 12.44 10.93
C ASN A 94 16.30 12.04 12.06
N ALA A 95 16.46 10.75 12.35
CA ALA A 95 17.46 10.28 13.31
C ALA A 95 18.92 10.45 12.84
N GLN A 96 19.14 10.79 11.56
CA GLN A 96 20.51 10.92 11.00
C GLN A 96 20.96 12.35 10.70
N SER A 97 20.13 13.37 10.85
CA SER A 97 20.51 14.76 10.53
C SER A 97 21.18 15.51 11.69
N GLN A 98 21.34 14.92 12.89
CA GLN A 98 21.94 15.60 14.03
C GLN A 98 23.44 15.33 14.23
N THR A 99 24.06 14.47 13.43
CA THR A 99 25.49 14.15 13.60
C THR A 99 26.45 15.06 12.80
N HIS A 100 25.96 15.91 11.90
CA HIS A 100 26.81 16.80 11.09
C HIS A 100 26.87 18.24 11.56
N ALA A 101 26.14 18.65 12.60
CA ALA A 101 26.11 20.02 13.10
C ALA A 101 27.04 20.29 14.30
N LYS A 102 27.89 19.33 14.73
CA LYS A 102 28.81 19.49 15.85
C LYS A 102 30.29 19.35 15.47
N ARG A 103 30.67 19.75 14.27
CA ARG A 103 32.08 19.96 13.91
C ARG A 103 32.23 21.24 13.07
N LYS A 104 32.19 22.39 13.73
CA LYS A 104 32.89 23.61 13.38
C LYS A 104 33.21 24.36 14.66
#